data_e02f406bd248319b03015d3151abca57
#
_entry.id   e02f406bd248319b03015d3151abca57
#
_cell.length_a   1.000
_cell.length_b   1.000
_cell.length_c   1.000
_cell.angle_alpha   90.00
_cell.angle_beta   90.00
_cell.angle_gamma   90.00
#
_symmetry.space_group_name_H-M   'P 1'
#
loop_
_entity.id
_entity.type
_entity.pdbx_description
1 polymer ?
#
loop_
_entity_poly.entity_id
_entity_poly.type
_entity_poly.pdbx_seq_one_letter_code
_entity_poly.pdbx_strand_id
1 'polypeptide(L)'
;MDALRLDGNAAAGLLREVFATELTVARGTCDGCGAVDFVGAVHLYRSAGTVLRCPHCDAVLMSIVEGRGRIWLDLRGIRSLEVPFADR
;
A
#
# COMPACT_ATOMS: atom_id res chain seq x y z
N MET A 1 -3.33 -18.07 3.28
CA MET A 1 -4.72 -18.28 2.86
C MET A 1 -5.08 -17.26 1.80
N ASP A 2 -5.19 -17.73 0.59
CA ASP A 2 -5.48 -16.80 -0.51
C ASP A 2 -6.85 -16.16 -0.39
N ALA A 3 -7.78 -16.83 0.29
CA ALA A 3 -9.13 -16.29 0.47
C ALA A 3 -9.15 -14.97 1.24
N LEU A 4 -8.10 -14.70 2.04
CA LEU A 4 -8.00 -13.48 2.82
C LEU A 4 -7.13 -12.43 2.14
N ARG A 5 -6.54 -12.77 0.98
CA ARG A 5 -5.71 -11.85 0.25
C ARG A 5 -6.54 -11.05 -0.74
N LEU A 6 -6.36 -9.75 -0.72
CA LEU A 6 -7.00 -8.83 -1.65
C LEU A 6 -5.90 -8.10 -2.40
N ASP A 7 -6.27 -7.26 -3.35
CA ASP A 7 -5.27 -6.39 -3.98
C ASP A 7 -5.35 -4.99 -3.39
N GLY A 8 -4.38 -4.14 -3.77
CA GLY A 8 -4.29 -2.80 -3.22
C GLY A 8 -5.50 -1.94 -3.51
N ASN A 9 -6.28 -2.27 -4.55
CA ASN A 9 -7.50 -1.51 -4.84
C ASN A 9 -8.52 -1.64 -3.72
N ALA A 10 -8.47 -2.72 -2.94
CA ALA A 10 -9.36 -2.88 -1.81
C ALA A 10 -9.10 -1.86 -0.71
N ALA A 11 -7.93 -1.22 -0.72
CA ALA A 11 -7.58 -0.19 0.25
C ALA A 11 -7.77 1.21 -0.30
N ALA A 12 -8.37 1.37 -1.49
CA ALA A 12 -8.46 2.68 -2.15
C ALA A 12 -9.09 3.75 -1.26
N GLY A 13 -10.18 3.42 -0.57
CA GLY A 13 -10.83 4.38 0.30
C GLY A 13 -9.98 4.81 1.47
N LEU A 14 -9.35 3.83 2.12
CA LEU A 14 -8.47 4.10 3.25
C LEU A 14 -7.26 4.93 2.81
N LEU A 15 -6.63 4.54 1.71
CA LEU A 15 -5.45 5.25 1.20
C LEU A 15 -5.80 6.68 0.82
N ARG A 16 -7.00 6.88 0.28
CA ARG A 16 -7.44 8.22 -0.09
C ARG A 16 -7.62 9.11 1.13
N GLU A 17 -8.14 8.55 2.21
CA GLU A 17 -8.27 9.31 3.46
C GLU A 17 -6.90 9.68 4.03
N VAL A 18 -5.98 8.72 4.03
CA VAL A 18 -4.67 8.93 4.65
C VAL A 18 -3.83 9.91 3.83
N PHE A 19 -3.80 9.73 2.51
CA PHE A 19 -2.91 10.51 1.65
C PHE A 19 -3.60 11.65 0.91
N ALA A 20 -4.92 11.74 1.03
CA ALA A 20 -5.73 12.77 0.37
C ALA A 20 -5.54 12.77 -1.15
N THR A 21 -5.24 11.62 -1.73
CA THR A 21 -5.06 11.47 -3.15
C THR A 21 -5.36 10.03 -3.56
N GLU A 22 -5.56 9.82 -4.86
CA GLU A 22 -5.78 8.47 -5.40
C GLU A 22 -4.44 7.76 -5.50
N LEU A 23 -4.15 6.90 -4.54
CA LEU A 23 -2.83 6.28 -4.44
C LEU A 23 -2.73 4.95 -5.18
N THR A 24 -3.85 4.35 -5.58
CA THR A 24 -3.81 3.05 -6.24
C THR A 24 -3.16 3.11 -7.61
N VAL A 25 -3.12 4.29 -8.23
CA VAL A 25 -2.45 4.48 -9.53
C VAL A 25 -0.99 4.92 -9.37
N ALA A 26 -0.53 5.10 -8.14
CA ALA A 26 0.87 5.40 -7.88
C ALA A 26 1.70 4.14 -8.06
N ARG A 27 2.99 4.30 -8.35
CA ARG A 27 3.91 3.18 -8.48
C ARG A 27 4.86 3.18 -7.30
N GLY A 28 4.91 2.05 -6.62
CA GLY A 28 5.81 1.87 -5.50
C GLY A 28 6.98 0.98 -5.87
N THR A 29 8.16 1.31 -5.37
CA THR A 29 9.35 0.49 -5.54
C THR A 29 9.61 -0.26 -4.25
N CYS A 30 9.64 -1.58 -4.33
CA CYS A 30 9.90 -2.42 -3.16
C CYS A 30 11.36 -2.28 -2.74
N ASP A 31 11.58 -1.99 -1.46
CA ASP A 31 12.92 -1.87 -0.94
C ASP A 31 13.63 -3.22 -0.89
N GLY A 32 12.87 -4.30 -0.77
CA GLY A 32 13.45 -5.64 -0.65
C GLY A 32 13.94 -6.22 -1.97
N CYS A 33 13.16 -6.11 -3.05
CA CYS A 33 13.50 -6.73 -4.32
C CYS A 33 13.67 -5.75 -5.47
N GLY A 34 13.35 -4.47 -5.28
CA GLY A 34 13.49 -3.45 -6.31
C GLY A 34 12.38 -3.45 -7.36
N ALA A 35 11.41 -4.33 -7.26
CA ALA A 35 10.32 -4.37 -8.22
C ALA A 35 9.45 -3.13 -8.10
N VAL A 36 8.94 -2.66 -9.24
CA VAL A 36 8.03 -1.52 -9.30
C VAL A 36 6.67 -2.01 -9.71
N ASP A 37 5.65 -1.58 -8.97
CA ASP A 37 4.29 -1.98 -9.31
C ASP A 37 3.32 -0.91 -8.84
N PHE A 38 2.11 -0.94 -9.42
CA PHE A 38 1.05 -0.06 -8.96
C PHE A 38 0.61 -0.46 -7.55
N VAL A 39 0.33 0.53 -6.72
CA VAL A 39 -0.17 0.27 -5.36
C VAL A 39 -1.45 -0.55 -5.42
N GLY A 40 -2.30 -0.31 -6.42
CA GLY A 40 -3.53 -1.09 -6.59
C GLY A 40 -3.31 -2.55 -6.89
N ALA A 41 -2.11 -2.95 -7.33
CA ALA A 41 -1.81 -4.32 -7.71
C ALA A 41 -1.11 -5.12 -6.60
N VAL A 42 -0.68 -4.48 -5.52
CA VAL A 42 0.02 -5.21 -4.46
C VAL A 42 -0.94 -6.10 -3.69
N HIS A 43 -0.40 -7.06 -2.96
CA HIS A 43 -1.23 -7.98 -2.17
C HIS A 43 -1.59 -7.32 -0.85
N LEU A 44 -2.88 -7.34 -0.54
CA LEU A 44 -3.40 -6.71 0.67
C LEU A 44 -3.96 -7.78 1.60
N TYR A 45 -3.57 -7.67 2.86
CA TYR A 45 -4.08 -8.55 3.92
C TYR A 45 -4.70 -7.68 5.01
N ARG A 46 -5.86 -8.09 5.48
CA ARG A 46 -6.53 -7.43 6.59
C ARG A 46 -6.60 -8.37 7.78
N SER A 47 -6.16 -7.87 8.91
CA SER A 47 -6.28 -8.58 10.17
C SER A 47 -6.50 -7.52 11.26
N ALA A 48 -5.57 -7.40 12.22
CA ALA A 48 -5.67 -6.31 13.19
C ALA A 48 -5.45 -4.94 12.55
N GLY A 49 -4.80 -4.90 11.39
CA GLY A 49 -4.60 -3.72 10.59
C GLY A 49 -4.61 -4.09 9.13
N THR A 50 -4.11 -3.19 8.28
CA THR A 50 -4.00 -3.42 6.85
C THR A 50 -2.52 -3.52 6.50
N VAL A 51 -2.14 -4.61 5.80
CA VAL A 51 -0.76 -4.86 5.40
C VAL A 51 -0.71 -5.01 3.89
N LEU A 52 0.16 -4.24 3.25
CA LEU A 52 0.40 -4.33 1.82
C LEU A 52 1.75 -5.00 1.60
N ARG A 53 1.75 -6.10 0.82
CA ARG A 53 2.95 -6.88 0.55
C ARG A 53 3.28 -6.87 -0.93
N CYS A 54 4.56 -6.92 -1.22
CA CYS A 54 5.05 -6.95 -2.58
C CYS A 54 4.57 -8.23 -3.29
N PRO A 55 3.94 -8.11 -4.47
CA PRO A 55 3.49 -9.31 -5.18
C PRO A 55 4.62 -10.15 -5.75
N HIS A 56 5.85 -9.63 -5.75
CA HIS A 56 7.00 -10.32 -6.32
C HIS A 56 7.85 -11.04 -5.27
N CYS A 57 8.03 -10.45 -4.08
CA CYS A 57 8.88 -11.05 -3.06
C CYS A 57 8.16 -11.25 -1.72
N ASP A 58 6.92 -10.80 -1.62
CA ASP A 58 6.07 -10.94 -0.42
C ASP A 58 6.57 -10.14 0.80
N ALA A 59 7.54 -9.26 0.63
CA ALA A 59 7.97 -8.39 1.71
C ALA A 59 6.88 -7.38 2.04
N VAL A 60 6.78 -6.98 3.31
CA VAL A 60 5.83 -5.96 3.72
C VAL A 60 6.28 -4.62 3.16
N LEU A 61 5.41 -3.99 2.37
CA LEU A 61 5.66 -2.68 1.81
C LEU A 61 5.18 -1.58 2.76
N MET A 62 3.99 -1.75 3.27
CA MET A 62 3.33 -0.74 4.08
C MET A 62 2.40 -1.43 5.06
N SER A 63 2.30 -0.91 6.27
CA SER A 63 1.24 -1.36 7.17
C SER A 63 0.53 -0.14 7.73
N ILE A 64 -0.77 -0.29 7.94
CA ILE A 64 -1.63 0.77 8.41
C ILE A 64 -2.44 0.22 9.57
N VAL A 65 -2.30 0.84 10.74
CA VAL A 65 -3.07 0.47 11.92
C VAL A 65 -3.90 1.67 12.32
N GLU A 66 -5.20 1.47 12.41
CA GLU A 66 -6.12 2.53 12.80
C GLU A 66 -6.45 2.40 14.28
N GLY A 67 -6.34 3.51 14.97
CA GLY A 67 -6.73 3.59 16.36
C GLY A 67 -7.72 4.73 16.56
N ARG A 68 -8.03 5.00 17.81
CA ARG A 68 -8.97 6.06 18.10
C ARG A 68 -8.30 7.42 17.84
N GLY A 69 -8.78 8.12 16.81
CA GLY A 69 -8.30 9.44 16.51
C GLY A 69 -6.91 9.51 15.89
N ARG A 70 -6.34 8.38 15.49
CA ARG A 70 -5.01 8.39 14.87
C ARG A 70 -4.77 7.15 14.05
N ILE A 71 -3.79 7.25 13.18
CA ILE A 71 -3.38 6.17 12.29
C ILE A 71 -1.87 6.03 12.41
N TRP A 72 -1.40 4.80 12.50
CA TRP A 72 0.03 4.50 12.45
C TRP A 72 0.37 3.95 11.08
N LEU A 73 1.32 4.59 10.41
CA LEU A 73 1.79 4.18 9.09
C LEU A 73 3.23 3.70 9.19
N ASP A 74 3.49 2.54 8.64
CA ASP A 74 4.85 2.03 8.51
C ASP A 74 5.11 1.82 7.02
N LEU A 75 6.04 2.58 6.47
CA LEU A 75 6.33 2.59 5.04
C LEU A 75 7.72 2.05 4.73
N ARG A 76 8.32 1.32 5.66
CA ARG A 76 9.72 0.90 5.52
C ARG A 76 10.00 0.03 4.31
N GLY A 77 8.99 -0.65 3.81
CA GLY A 77 9.19 -1.55 2.67
C GLY A 77 9.11 -0.86 1.32
N ILE A 78 8.80 0.43 1.27
CA ILE A 78 8.69 1.17 0.03
C ILE A 78 9.87 2.15 -0.06
N ARG A 79 10.75 1.92 -1.05
CA ARG A 79 11.91 2.78 -1.26
C ARG A 79 11.49 4.11 -1.86
N SER A 80 10.56 4.08 -2.80
CA SER A 80 10.06 5.30 -3.42
C SER A 80 8.62 5.08 -3.87
N LEU A 81 7.91 6.19 -4.02
CA LEU A 81 6.52 6.18 -4.44
C LEU A 81 6.36 7.26 -5.50
N GLU A 82 5.99 6.84 -6.69
CA GLU A 82 5.76 7.75 -7.80
C GLU A 82 4.26 8.01 -7.92
N VAL A 83 3.84 9.23 -7.62
CA VAL A 83 2.43 9.59 -7.60
C VAL A 83 2.15 10.51 -8.78
N PRO A 84 1.19 10.17 -9.65
CA PRO A 84 0.82 11.08 -10.73
C PRO A 84 0.34 12.42 -10.18
N PHE A 85 0.72 13.48 -10.84
CA PHE A 85 0.37 14.84 -10.42
C PHE A 85 -0.37 15.50 -11.56
N ALA A 86 -1.69 15.64 -11.43
CA ALA A 86 -2.54 16.03 -12.54
C ALA A 86 -2.21 17.39 -13.14
N ASP A 87 -1.67 18.29 -12.34
CA ASP A 87 -1.40 19.64 -12.78
C ASP A 87 0.03 19.87 -13.26
N ARG A 88 0.76 18.79 -13.53
CA ARG A 88 2.17 18.87 -13.92
C ARG A 88 2.42 18.24 -15.26
#